data_5652d1ea66a1e340a5f3aa0bd0ff522a
#
_entry.id   5652d1ea66a1e340a5f3aa0bd0ff522a
#
_cell.length_a   1.000
_cell.length_b   1.000
_cell.length_c   1.000
_cell.angle_alpha   90.00
_cell.angle_beta   90.00
_cell.angle_gamma   90.00
#
_symmetry.space_group_name_H-M   'P 1'
#
loop_
_entity.id
_entity.type
_entity.pdbx_description
1 polymer ?
#
loop_
_entity_poly.entity_id
_entity_poly.type
_entity_poly.pdbx_seq_one_letter_code
_entity_poly.pdbx_strand_id
1 'polypeptide(L)'
;YVSDPSDPILSTWRRAFPELFRPLKAMPPQLLRHIQVPQSQFQVQAERLLRYHVTDVRTFYNGDDVWSIPLEIYGSANTPVRPYHVTVQLPGQTRPEFVLLLPFTPLKRPNMVGWLAARNDPPHYGEQLLVRFPQQRLLLGPQQVSALIEQDPAISYQFGLWNREGSRLIHGNLLVLPVGRGLLYVEPIYLQSKNNDLPTLVRVVVTDGTRFVMERNLQEALAKLTNPAPLQAAAPALTLPAPVDAAP
;
A
#
# COMPACT_ATOMS: atom_id res chain seq x y z
N TYR A 1 20.31 -13.74 18.30
CA TYR A 1 21.17 -12.58 18.09
C TYR A 1 20.50 -11.33 18.64
N VAL A 2 21.28 -10.42 19.21
CA VAL A 2 20.84 -9.22 19.90
C VAL A 2 21.17 -8.00 19.05
N SER A 3 20.15 -7.26 18.62
CA SER A 3 20.29 -6.01 17.88
C SER A 3 20.50 -4.80 18.80
N ASP A 4 19.72 -4.71 19.88
CA ASP A 4 19.83 -3.66 20.88
C ASP A 4 20.29 -4.24 22.24
N PRO A 5 21.58 -4.11 22.60
CA PRO A 5 22.08 -4.58 23.85
C PRO A 5 21.66 -3.73 25.08
N SER A 6 21.07 -2.54 24.85
CA SER A 6 20.65 -1.60 25.88
C SER A 6 19.24 -1.88 26.42
N ASP A 7 18.47 -2.73 25.76
CA ASP A 7 17.12 -3.12 26.20
C ASP A 7 17.18 -3.75 27.61
N PRO A 8 16.46 -3.20 28.61
CA PRO A 8 16.56 -3.64 30.01
C PRO A 8 16.01 -5.05 30.23
N ILE A 9 14.97 -5.44 29.51
CA ILE A 9 14.38 -6.79 29.62
C ILE A 9 15.34 -7.81 29.04
N LEU A 10 15.85 -7.53 27.83
CA LEU A 10 16.82 -8.37 27.15
C LEU A 10 18.11 -8.49 27.96
N SER A 11 18.58 -7.39 28.59
CA SER A 11 19.74 -7.37 29.49
C SER A 11 19.55 -8.31 30.68
N THR A 12 18.36 -8.39 31.25
CA THR A 12 18.01 -9.32 32.32
C THR A 12 18.08 -10.78 31.86
N TRP A 13 17.50 -11.08 30.72
CA TRP A 13 17.56 -12.43 30.14
C TRP A 13 18.99 -12.86 29.78
N ARG A 14 19.81 -11.95 29.25
CA ARG A 14 21.24 -12.21 28.98
C ARG A 14 22.04 -12.54 30.22
N ARG A 15 21.72 -11.95 31.35
CA ARG A 15 22.36 -12.30 32.64
C ARG A 15 21.93 -13.67 33.13
N ALA A 16 20.66 -14.02 32.98
CA ALA A 16 20.12 -15.32 33.36
C ALA A 16 20.62 -16.47 32.48
N PHE A 17 20.75 -16.21 31.16
CA PHE A 17 21.09 -17.23 30.15
C PHE A 17 22.16 -16.71 29.17
N PRO A 18 23.40 -16.49 29.61
CA PRO A 18 24.43 -15.80 28.81
C PRO A 18 24.77 -16.56 27.50
N GLU A 19 24.68 -17.88 27.52
CA GLU A 19 25.03 -18.73 26.36
C GLU A 19 24.02 -18.69 25.23
N LEU A 20 22.77 -18.29 25.52
CA LEU A 20 21.71 -18.22 24.52
C LEU A 20 21.83 -17.01 23.60
N PHE A 21 22.54 -15.98 24.04
CA PHE A 21 22.53 -14.68 23.35
C PHE A 21 23.91 -14.38 22.75
N ARG A 22 23.86 -13.95 21.47
CA ARG A 22 25.04 -13.48 20.72
C ARG A 22 24.79 -12.08 20.19
N PRO A 23 25.79 -11.20 20.15
CA PRO A 23 25.60 -9.88 19.52
C PRO A 23 25.32 -10.02 18.04
N LEU A 24 24.49 -9.13 17.48
CA LEU A 24 24.10 -9.17 16.05
C LEU A 24 25.32 -9.14 15.12
N LYS A 25 26.36 -8.39 15.48
CA LYS A 25 27.63 -8.33 14.71
C LYS A 25 28.38 -9.67 14.60
N ALA A 26 28.05 -10.64 15.46
CA ALA A 26 28.62 -12.00 15.38
C ALA A 26 27.83 -12.91 14.42
N MET A 27 26.77 -12.40 13.80
CA MET A 27 26.01 -13.15 12.78
C MET A 27 26.86 -13.30 11.50
N PRO A 28 26.90 -14.48 10.90
CA PRO A 28 27.54 -14.65 9.60
C PRO A 28 26.96 -13.67 8.56
N PRO A 29 27.81 -13.00 7.74
CA PRO A 29 27.34 -12.00 6.78
C PRO A 29 26.30 -12.53 5.80
N GLN A 30 26.36 -13.81 5.46
CA GLN A 30 25.39 -14.48 4.61
C GLN A 30 23.98 -14.49 5.25
N LEU A 31 23.89 -14.80 6.54
CA LEU A 31 22.61 -14.78 7.28
C LEU A 31 22.14 -13.34 7.52
N LEU A 32 23.06 -12.41 7.82
CA LEU A 32 22.73 -11.02 8.07
C LEU A 32 21.99 -10.36 6.88
N ARG A 33 22.25 -10.81 5.65
CA ARG A 33 21.58 -10.32 4.45
C ARG A 33 20.13 -10.82 4.29
N HIS A 34 19.74 -11.83 5.05
CA HIS A 34 18.42 -12.47 4.94
C HIS A 34 17.55 -12.27 6.17
N ILE A 35 18.04 -11.57 7.19
CA ILE A 35 17.19 -11.25 8.34
C ILE A 35 16.16 -10.22 7.96
N GLN A 36 14.97 -10.36 8.54
CA GLN A 36 13.86 -9.43 8.35
C GLN A 36 13.24 -9.12 9.70
N VAL A 37 12.67 -7.93 9.84
CA VAL A 37 11.86 -7.58 11.00
C VAL A 37 10.65 -8.51 11.05
N PRO A 38 10.39 -9.22 12.17
CA PRO A 38 9.26 -10.11 12.27
C PRO A 38 7.94 -9.36 12.08
N GLN A 39 7.12 -9.80 11.12
CA GLN A 39 5.86 -9.14 10.79
C GLN A 39 4.91 -9.03 11.97
N SER A 40 4.84 -10.06 12.83
CA SER A 40 4.01 -10.03 14.03
C SER A 40 4.45 -8.96 15.03
N GLN A 41 5.75 -8.79 15.24
CA GLN A 41 6.28 -7.75 16.11
C GLN A 41 6.02 -6.35 15.54
N PHE A 42 6.24 -6.16 14.26
CA PHE A 42 5.93 -4.92 13.55
C PHE A 42 4.45 -4.56 13.65
N GLN A 43 3.56 -5.53 13.47
CA GLN A 43 2.13 -5.33 13.57
C GLN A 43 1.69 -4.87 14.96
N VAL A 44 2.20 -5.50 16.03
CA VAL A 44 1.91 -5.07 17.41
C VAL A 44 2.34 -3.63 17.64
N GLN A 45 3.50 -3.21 17.13
CA GLN A 45 3.98 -1.83 17.26
C GLN A 45 3.12 -0.87 16.42
N ALA A 46 2.75 -1.25 15.22
CA ALA A 46 1.85 -0.48 14.36
C ALA A 46 0.48 -0.26 15.03
N GLU A 47 -0.10 -1.31 15.61
CA GLU A 47 -1.38 -1.21 16.35
C GLU A 47 -1.27 -0.27 17.56
N ARG A 48 -0.14 -0.25 18.26
CA ARG A 48 0.10 0.73 19.33
C ARG A 48 0.08 2.17 18.82
N LEU A 49 0.68 2.43 17.66
CA LEU A 49 0.70 3.76 17.06
C LEU A 49 -0.69 4.29 16.71
N LEU A 50 -1.71 3.45 16.53
CA LEU A 50 -3.06 3.89 16.21
C LEU A 50 -3.63 4.89 17.23
N ARG A 51 -3.16 4.85 18.48
CA ARG A 51 -3.51 5.81 19.54
C ARG A 51 -2.31 6.54 20.13
N TYR A 52 -1.18 5.85 20.31
CA TYR A 52 -0.04 6.37 21.05
C TYR A 52 0.88 7.28 20.22
N HIS A 53 0.53 7.59 18.96
CA HIS A 53 1.17 8.66 18.20
C HIS A 53 0.73 10.07 18.66
N VAL A 54 -0.37 10.16 19.42
CA VAL A 54 -0.93 11.42 19.94
C VAL A 54 -0.17 11.80 21.21
N THR A 55 0.46 12.97 21.18
CA THR A 55 1.25 13.49 22.31
C THR A 55 0.47 14.48 23.19
N ASP A 56 -0.57 15.12 22.64
CA ASP A 56 -1.45 16.01 23.40
C ASP A 56 -2.44 15.22 24.26
N VAL A 57 -2.42 15.48 25.57
CA VAL A 57 -3.22 14.73 26.55
C VAL A 57 -4.72 14.87 26.31
N ARG A 58 -5.20 16.06 25.95
CA ARG A 58 -6.64 16.30 25.71
C ARG A 58 -7.11 15.54 24.47
N THR A 59 -6.39 15.67 23.36
CA THR A 59 -6.65 14.96 22.11
C THR A 59 -6.63 13.44 22.33
N PHE A 60 -5.68 12.94 23.13
CA PHE A 60 -5.58 11.51 23.46
C PHE A 60 -6.83 11.01 24.23
N TYR A 61 -7.24 11.72 25.29
CA TYR A 61 -8.40 11.31 26.08
C TYR A 61 -9.73 11.44 25.31
N ASN A 62 -9.86 12.47 24.49
CA ASN A 62 -11.05 12.65 23.65
C ASN A 62 -11.12 11.64 22.50
N GLY A 63 -10.01 11.05 22.09
CA GLY A 63 -9.93 10.18 20.92
C GLY A 63 -10.11 10.91 19.59
N ASP A 64 -9.68 12.17 19.51
CA ASP A 64 -9.92 13.03 18.35
C ASP A 64 -9.03 12.70 17.14
N ASP A 65 -7.82 12.16 17.37
CA ASP A 65 -6.85 11.79 16.32
C ASP A 65 -6.49 10.30 16.40
N VAL A 66 -7.49 9.44 16.46
CA VAL A 66 -7.27 7.98 16.42
C VAL A 66 -7.09 7.53 14.97
N TRP A 67 -6.06 6.73 14.71
CA TRP A 67 -5.82 6.11 13.40
C TRP A 67 -6.37 4.70 13.33
N SER A 68 -6.43 4.19 12.11
CA SER A 68 -6.82 2.82 11.80
C SER A 68 -5.94 2.24 10.69
N ILE A 69 -5.85 0.93 10.64
CA ILE A 69 -5.33 0.21 9.48
C ILE A 69 -6.44 0.24 8.42
N PRO A 70 -6.17 0.76 7.21
CA PRO A 70 -7.18 0.84 6.16
C PRO A 70 -7.63 -0.54 5.69
N LEU A 71 -8.81 -0.60 5.08
CA LEU A 71 -9.29 -1.78 4.38
C LEU A 71 -8.84 -1.76 2.91
N GLU A 72 -8.66 -2.93 2.35
CA GLU A 72 -8.47 -3.19 0.91
C GLU A 72 -9.43 -4.29 0.45
N ILE A 73 -9.68 -4.36 -0.84
CA ILE A 73 -10.36 -5.53 -1.43
C ILE A 73 -9.29 -6.57 -1.72
N TYR A 74 -9.37 -7.70 -1.04
CA TYR A 74 -8.52 -8.85 -1.30
C TYR A 74 -9.38 -10.09 -1.63
N GLY A 75 -9.12 -10.68 -2.78
CA GLY A 75 -10.01 -11.71 -3.31
C GLY A 75 -11.36 -11.14 -3.71
N SER A 76 -12.36 -11.28 -2.87
CA SER A 76 -13.72 -10.72 -2.99
C SER A 76 -14.23 -10.13 -1.68
N ALA A 77 -13.35 -9.89 -0.71
CA ALA A 77 -13.71 -9.41 0.62
C ALA A 77 -12.91 -8.16 1.00
N ASN A 78 -13.55 -7.29 1.79
CA ASN A 78 -12.86 -6.19 2.44
C ASN A 78 -12.08 -6.73 3.64
N THR A 79 -10.75 -6.60 3.60
CA THR A 79 -9.85 -7.06 4.66
C THR A 79 -8.93 -5.92 5.09
N PRO A 80 -8.48 -5.89 6.36
CA PRO A 80 -7.45 -4.95 6.76
C PRO A 80 -6.16 -5.19 5.96
N VAL A 81 -5.54 -4.11 5.50
CA VAL A 81 -4.22 -4.16 4.85
C VAL A 81 -3.23 -4.84 5.78
N ARG A 82 -2.51 -5.82 5.27
CA ARG A 82 -1.44 -6.50 6.02
C ARG A 82 -0.11 -5.81 5.74
N PRO A 83 0.84 -5.81 6.70
CA PRO A 83 2.19 -5.35 6.42
C PRO A 83 2.79 -6.10 5.23
N TYR A 84 3.44 -5.40 4.31
CA TYR A 84 4.05 -5.98 3.12
C TYR A 84 5.48 -5.48 2.93
N HIS A 85 6.31 -6.33 2.35
CA HIS A 85 7.69 -6.00 2.02
C HIS A 85 7.77 -5.32 0.67
N VAL A 86 8.58 -4.27 0.60
CA VAL A 86 8.84 -3.53 -0.63
C VAL A 86 10.23 -2.90 -0.60
N THR A 87 10.85 -2.74 -1.77
CA THR A 87 12.09 -1.96 -1.93
C THR A 87 11.70 -0.58 -2.41
N VAL A 88 11.89 0.43 -1.55
CA VAL A 88 11.54 1.84 -1.83
C VAL A 88 12.61 2.79 -1.33
N GLN A 89 12.69 3.96 -1.93
CA GLN A 89 13.53 5.04 -1.43
C GLN A 89 12.80 5.77 -0.31
N LEU A 90 13.33 5.65 0.91
CA LEU A 90 12.77 6.33 2.08
C LEU A 90 13.09 7.85 2.03
N PRO A 91 12.25 8.71 2.67
CA PRO A 91 12.53 10.13 2.79
C PRO A 91 13.91 10.38 3.41
N GLY A 92 14.68 11.27 2.76
CA GLY A 92 16.04 11.61 3.20
C GLY A 92 17.12 10.58 2.86
N GLN A 93 16.77 9.46 2.26
CA GLN A 93 17.73 8.44 1.83
C GLN A 93 18.06 8.61 0.32
N THR A 94 19.28 8.26 -0.06
CA THR A 94 19.76 8.35 -1.46
C THR A 94 19.62 7.03 -2.23
N ARG A 95 19.41 5.91 -1.52
CA ARG A 95 19.30 4.58 -2.09
C ARG A 95 17.98 3.92 -1.67
N PRO A 96 17.41 3.07 -2.53
CA PRO A 96 16.28 2.23 -2.13
C PRO A 96 16.70 1.25 -1.03
N GLU A 97 15.78 0.97 -0.11
CA GLU A 97 15.95 0.02 0.99
C GLU A 97 14.79 -0.99 1.00
N PHE A 98 15.09 -2.20 1.44
CA PHE A 98 14.08 -3.21 1.66
C PHE A 98 13.42 -2.99 3.02
N VAL A 99 12.12 -2.71 3.00
CA VAL A 99 11.36 -2.34 4.20
C VAL A 99 10.08 -3.17 4.32
N LEU A 100 9.60 -3.31 5.55
CA LEU A 100 8.25 -3.77 5.85
C LEU A 100 7.38 -2.54 6.07
N LEU A 101 6.31 -2.36 5.29
CA LEU A 101 5.51 -1.14 5.25
C LEU A 101 4.04 -1.41 5.60
N LEU A 102 3.40 -0.46 6.32
CA LEU A 102 1.98 -0.46 6.62
C LEU A 102 1.42 0.96 6.54
N PRO A 103 0.38 1.20 5.72
CA PRO A 103 -0.30 2.49 5.65
C PRO A 103 -1.28 2.70 6.80
N PHE A 104 -1.57 3.99 7.13
CA PHE A 104 -2.58 4.39 8.12
C PHE A 104 -3.55 5.41 7.56
N THR A 105 -4.80 5.34 8.04
CA THR A 105 -5.86 6.32 7.81
C THR A 105 -6.42 6.79 9.16
N PRO A 106 -7.04 7.97 9.26
CA PRO A 106 -7.84 8.31 10.44
C PRO A 106 -8.99 7.32 10.60
N LEU A 107 -9.38 7.02 11.83
CA LEU A 107 -10.45 6.04 12.14
C LEU A 107 -11.77 6.30 11.38
N LYS A 108 -12.10 7.59 11.13
CA LYS A 108 -13.39 7.99 10.53
C LYS A 108 -13.25 8.55 9.10
N ARG A 109 -12.07 8.51 8.50
CA ARG A 109 -11.81 9.09 7.18
C ARG A 109 -10.98 8.12 6.34
N PRO A 110 -11.31 7.95 5.07
CA PRO A 110 -10.60 6.98 4.22
C PRO A 110 -9.27 7.49 3.64
N ASN A 111 -8.95 8.78 3.82
CA ASN A 111 -7.70 9.37 3.30
C ASN A 111 -6.48 8.92 4.12
N MET A 112 -5.33 8.79 3.47
CA MET A 112 -4.08 8.47 4.14
C MET A 112 -3.63 9.57 5.09
N VAL A 113 -3.15 9.21 6.29
CA VAL A 113 -2.45 10.12 7.22
C VAL A 113 -0.96 9.87 7.28
N GLY A 114 -0.51 8.70 6.88
CA GLY A 114 0.89 8.33 6.93
C GLY A 114 1.11 6.84 6.71
N TRP A 115 2.32 6.41 6.92
CA TRP A 115 2.72 5.01 6.89
C TRP A 115 3.88 4.77 7.85
N LEU A 116 3.98 3.54 8.35
CA LEU A 116 5.09 3.04 9.14
C LEU A 116 5.94 2.13 8.26
N ALA A 117 7.25 2.27 8.31
CA ALA A 117 8.19 1.33 7.72
C ALA A 117 9.17 0.80 8.76
N ALA A 118 9.47 -0.50 8.74
CA ALA A 118 10.60 -1.08 9.44
C ALA A 118 11.69 -1.42 8.43
N ARG A 119 12.90 -0.97 8.70
CA ARG A 119 14.07 -1.12 7.82
C ARG A 119 14.67 -2.51 8.00
N ASN A 120 14.90 -3.20 6.90
CA ASN A 120 15.47 -4.56 6.92
C ASN A 120 16.96 -4.60 6.56
N ASP A 121 17.47 -3.56 5.90
CA ASP A 121 18.84 -3.52 5.43
C ASP A 121 19.83 -2.99 6.50
N PRO A 122 21.01 -3.61 6.66
CA PRO A 122 22.08 -3.05 7.43
C PRO A 122 22.58 -1.70 6.87
N PRO A 123 23.03 -0.76 7.68
CA PRO A 123 23.20 -0.85 9.15
C PRO A 123 21.92 -0.54 9.95
N HIS A 124 20.81 -0.25 9.29
CA HIS A 124 19.57 0.27 9.89
C HIS A 124 18.54 -0.81 10.25
N TYR A 125 18.95 -2.07 10.26
CA TYR A 125 18.06 -3.17 10.60
C TYR A 125 17.32 -2.96 11.93
N GLY A 126 15.97 -3.03 11.87
CA GLY A 126 15.11 -2.89 13.03
C GLY A 126 14.67 -1.45 13.33
N GLU A 127 15.28 -0.44 12.70
CA GLU A 127 14.81 0.94 12.82
C GLU A 127 13.42 1.09 12.19
N GLN A 128 12.56 1.87 12.88
CA GLN A 128 11.22 2.17 12.37
C GLN A 128 11.11 3.64 12.02
N LEU A 129 10.53 3.90 10.86
CA LEU A 129 10.27 5.24 10.35
C LEU A 129 8.76 5.45 10.21
N LEU A 130 8.21 6.40 10.98
CA LEU A 130 6.84 6.89 10.82
C LEU A 130 6.85 8.14 9.96
N VAL A 131 6.25 8.07 8.78
CA VAL A 131 6.04 9.23 7.90
C VAL A 131 4.60 9.69 8.01
N ARG A 132 4.41 10.96 8.43
CA ARG A 132 3.10 11.61 8.52
C ARG A 132 2.92 12.54 7.34
N PHE A 133 1.73 12.53 6.74
CA PHE A 133 1.40 13.43 5.66
C PHE A 133 0.88 14.77 6.20
N PRO A 134 1.19 15.90 5.53
CA PRO A 134 0.62 17.19 5.87
C PRO A 134 -0.91 17.15 5.73
N GLN A 135 -1.63 17.72 6.70
CA GLN A 135 -3.11 17.73 6.72
C GLN A 135 -3.73 18.44 5.49
N GLN A 136 -3.01 19.38 4.90
CA GLN A 136 -3.46 20.12 3.71
C GLN A 136 -3.40 19.28 2.43
N ARG A 137 -2.75 18.11 2.46
CA ARG A 137 -2.61 17.24 1.31
C ARG A 137 -3.50 16.01 1.46
N LEU A 138 -4.58 15.98 0.71
CA LEU A 138 -5.47 14.81 0.67
C LEU A 138 -4.84 13.75 -0.23
N LEU A 139 -4.42 12.64 0.37
CA LEU A 139 -3.95 11.44 -0.32
C LEU A 139 -4.99 10.33 -0.18
N LEU A 140 -5.29 9.65 -1.26
CA LEU A 140 -6.28 8.58 -1.25
C LEU A 140 -5.82 7.43 -0.37
N GLY A 141 -6.72 6.86 0.42
CA GLY A 141 -6.47 5.62 1.12
C GLY A 141 -6.79 4.40 0.24
N PRO A 142 -6.29 3.22 0.62
CA PRO A 142 -6.48 1.98 -0.16
C PRO A 142 -7.93 1.72 -0.53
N GLN A 143 -8.86 1.83 0.40
CA GLN A 143 -10.29 1.62 0.15
C GLN A 143 -10.88 2.59 -0.89
N GLN A 144 -10.43 3.86 -0.89
CA GLN A 144 -10.86 4.82 -1.90
C GLN A 144 -10.31 4.46 -3.28
N VAL A 145 -9.04 4.03 -3.35
CA VAL A 145 -8.41 3.62 -4.59
C VAL A 145 -9.10 2.38 -5.17
N SER A 146 -9.37 1.36 -4.35
CA SER A 146 -10.12 0.18 -4.79
C SER A 146 -11.49 0.55 -5.34
N ALA A 147 -12.23 1.45 -4.66
CA ALA A 147 -13.53 1.91 -5.15
C ALA A 147 -13.43 2.67 -6.48
N LEU A 148 -12.40 3.49 -6.68
CA LEU A 148 -12.18 4.22 -7.93
C LEU A 148 -11.76 3.29 -9.07
N ILE A 149 -10.98 2.26 -8.79
CA ILE A 149 -10.63 1.20 -9.77
C ILE A 149 -11.91 0.50 -10.27
N GLU A 150 -12.80 0.12 -9.36
CA GLU A 150 -14.06 -0.53 -9.71
C GLU A 150 -15.04 0.41 -10.45
N GLN A 151 -14.94 1.72 -10.23
CA GLN A 151 -15.76 2.74 -10.89
C GLN A 151 -15.20 3.19 -12.24
N ASP A 152 -13.94 2.92 -12.55
CA ASP A 152 -13.38 3.25 -13.87
C ASP A 152 -14.10 2.48 -14.97
N PRO A 153 -14.71 3.13 -15.97
CA PRO A 153 -15.55 2.46 -16.96
C PRO A 153 -14.81 1.39 -17.77
N ALA A 154 -13.55 1.62 -18.12
CA ALA A 154 -12.77 0.69 -18.91
C ALA A 154 -12.37 -0.55 -18.11
N ILE A 155 -11.96 -0.34 -16.85
CA ILE A 155 -11.56 -1.42 -15.93
C ILE A 155 -12.80 -2.23 -15.53
N SER A 156 -13.87 -1.56 -15.09
CA SER A 156 -15.14 -2.16 -14.68
C SER A 156 -15.75 -3.04 -15.79
N TYR A 157 -15.75 -2.54 -17.03
CA TYR A 157 -16.19 -3.33 -18.18
C TYR A 157 -15.39 -4.62 -18.34
N GLN A 158 -14.06 -4.53 -18.23
CA GLN A 158 -13.18 -5.69 -18.36
C GLN A 158 -13.37 -6.68 -17.20
N PHE A 159 -13.55 -6.20 -15.96
CA PHE A 159 -13.86 -7.04 -14.81
C PHE A 159 -15.19 -7.78 -14.99
N GLY A 160 -16.21 -7.11 -15.53
CA GLY A 160 -17.48 -7.73 -15.87
C GLY A 160 -17.35 -8.85 -16.92
N LEU A 161 -16.46 -8.69 -17.90
CA LEU A 161 -16.19 -9.74 -18.88
C LEU A 161 -15.51 -10.97 -18.27
N TRP A 162 -14.61 -10.78 -17.31
CA TRP A 162 -13.85 -11.86 -16.69
C TRP A 162 -14.60 -12.58 -15.56
N ASN A 163 -15.55 -11.91 -14.93
CA ASN A 163 -16.34 -12.49 -13.83
C ASN A 163 -17.61 -13.19 -14.33
N ARG A 164 -17.49 -13.99 -15.40
CA ARG A 164 -18.60 -14.74 -16.01
C ARG A 164 -18.58 -16.22 -15.61
N GLU A 165 -19.57 -16.98 -16.11
CA GLU A 165 -19.59 -18.42 -15.94
C GLU A 165 -18.28 -19.06 -16.41
N GLY A 166 -17.63 -19.82 -15.53
CA GLY A 166 -16.37 -20.52 -15.80
C GLY A 166 -15.09 -19.82 -15.29
N SER A 167 -15.14 -18.54 -14.93
CA SER A 167 -13.99 -17.82 -14.35
C SER A 167 -14.40 -16.93 -13.18
N ARG A 168 -13.42 -16.64 -12.32
CA ARG A 168 -13.55 -15.76 -11.15
C ARG A 168 -12.41 -14.75 -11.13
N LEU A 169 -12.78 -13.49 -11.00
CA LEU A 169 -11.84 -12.41 -10.76
C LEU A 169 -11.37 -12.43 -9.30
N ILE A 170 -10.08 -12.26 -9.08
CA ILE A 170 -9.47 -12.16 -7.76
C ILE A 170 -8.61 -10.92 -7.70
N HIS A 171 -8.95 -10.01 -6.79
CA HIS A 171 -8.13 -8.86 -6.45
C HIS A 171 -6.95 -9.31 -5.59
N GLY A 172 -5.73 -8.93 -5.96
CA GLY A 172 -4.57 -9.07 -5.10
C GLY A 172 -4.47 -7.91 -4.10
N ASN A 173 -3.42 -7.91 -3.29
CA ASN A 173 -3.20 -6.81 -2.34
C ASN A 173 -2.94 -5.50 -3.08
N LEU A 174 -3.59 -4.42 -2.63
CA LEU A 174 -3.32 -3.07 -3.10
C LEU A 174 -2.09 -2.51 -2.38
N LEU A 175 -0.98 -2.43 -3.11
CA LEU A 175 0.27 -1.89 -2.58
C LEU A 175 0.27 -0.36 -2.69
N VAL A 176 0.53 0.32 -1.59
CA VAL A 176 0.74 1.78 -1.54
C VAL A 176 2.24 2.04 -1.47
N LEU A 177 2.82 2.55 -2.53
CA LEU A 177 4.25 2.72 -2.67
C LEU A 177 4.62 4.21 -2.60
N PRO A 178 5.47 4.63 -1.64
CA PRO A 178 6.01 5.98 -1.67
C PRO A 178 6.98 6.13 -2.84
N VAL A 179 6.70 7.10 -3.73
CA VAL A 179 7.55 7.41 -4.88
C VAL A 179 7.79 8.92 -4.93
N GLY A 180 9.02 9.34 -4.69
CA GLY A 180 9.37 10.74 -4.59
C GLY A 180 8.56 11.48 -3.53
N ARG A 181 7.75 12.45 -3.94
CA ARG A 181 6.85 13.21 -3.05
C ARG A 181 5.40 12.70 -3.09
N GLY A 182 5.11 11.66 -3.88
CA GLY A 182 3.77 11.11 -4.11
C GLY A 182 3.60 9.69 -3.60
N LEU A 183 2.43 9.14 -3.93
CA LEU A 183 2.10 7.73 -3.73
C LEU A 183 1.78 7.12 -5.09
N LEU A 184 2.24 5.91 -5.30
CA LEU A 184 1.86 5.05 -6.40
C LEU A 184 1.08 3.87 -5.81
N TYR A 185 -0.05 3.55 -6.40
CA TYR A 185 -0.87 2.41 -5.99
C TYR A 185 -0.78 1.35 -7.07
N VAL A 186 -0.56 0.12 -6.66
CA VAL A 186 -0.40 -1.03 -7.57
C VAL A 186 -1.26 -2.17 -7.08
N GLU A 187 -2.19 -2.62 -7.92
CA GLU A 187 -3.08 -3.74 -7.64
C GLU A 187 -2.92 -4.83 -8.71
N PRO A 188 -2.43 -6.02 -8.37
CA PRO A 188 -2.41 -7.14 -9.28
C PRO A 188 -3.79 -7.79 -9.35
N ILE A 189 -4.23 -8.12 -10.57
CA ILE A 189 -5.51 -8.76 -10.85
C ILE A 189 -5.27 -10.17 -11.37
N TYR A 190 -5.88 -11.13 -10.69
CA TYR A 190 -5.78 -12.54 -11.03
C TYR A 190 -7.11 -13.07 -11.58
N LEU A 191 -7.00 -14.07 -12.44
CA LEU A 191 -8.13 -14.82 -12.94
C LEU A 191 -7.97 -16.29 -12.55
N GLN A 192 -9.02 -16.84 -11.96
CA GLN A 192 -9.11 -18.24 -11.57
C GLN A 192 -10.21 -18.91 -12.39
N SER A 193 -9.89 -20.03 -13.06
CA SER A 193 -10.88 -20.88 -13.70
C SER A 193 -11.62 -21.69 -12.65
N LYS A 194 -12.92 -21.93 -12.82
CA LYS A 194 -13.68 -22.81 -11.93
C LYS A 194 -13.18 -24.26 -11.94
N ASN A 195 -12.49 -24.65 -12.99
CA ASN A 195 -11.93 -26.00 -13.16
C ASN A 195 -10.47 -26.11 -12.72
N ASN A 196 -9.85 -25.02 -12.28
CA ASN A 196 -8.46 -24.99 -11.84
C ASN A 196 -8.31 -23.97 -10.69
N ASP A 197 -7.87 -24.45 -9.54
CA ASP A 197 -7.73 -23.62 -8.33
C ASP A 197 -6.49 -22.70 -8.34
N LEU A 198 -5.70 -22.67 -9.41
CA LEU A 198 -4.52 -21.82 -9.53
C LEU A 198 -4.90 -20.45 -10.13
N PRO A 199 -4.84 -19.36 -9.35
CA PRO A 199 -5.01 -18.01 -9.88
C PRO A 199 -3.84 -17.64 -10.78
N THR A 200 -4.14 -17.06 -11.95
CA THR A 200 -3.12 -16.56 -12.88
C THR A 200 -3.17 -15.06 -12.95
N LEU A 201 -2.01 -14.38 -12.81
CA LEU A 201 -1.91 -12.94 -12.98
C LEU A 201 -2.25 -12.57 -14.42
N VAL A 202 -3.29 -11.76 -14.62
CA VAL A 202 -3.76 -11.35 -15.95
C VAL A 202 -3.55 -9.87 -16.22
N ARG A 203 -3.60 -9.03 -15.18
CA ARG A 203 -3.40 -7.58 -15.29
C ARG A 203 -2.78 -7.01 -14.02
N VAL A 204 -2.23 -5.81 -14.19
CA VAL A 204 -1.80 -4.95 -13.09
C VAL A 204 -2.47 -3.60 -13.29
N VAL A 205 -3.18 -3.14 -12.28
CA VAL A 205 -3.72 -1.78 -12.22
C VAL A 205 -2.73 -0.89 -11.48
N VAL A 206 -2.40 0.25 -12.06
CA VAL A 206 -1.49 1.25 -11.48
C VAL A 206 -2.17 2.61 -11.52
N THR A 207 -2.07 3.36 -10.43
CA THR A 207 -2.58 4.73 -10.35
C THR A 207 -1.71 5.62 -9.48
N ASP A 208 -1.62 6.90 -9.84
CA ASP A 208 -1.05 7.98 -9.04
C ASP A 208 -2.10 8.69 -8.18
N GLY A 209 -3.34 8.17 -8.19
CA GLY A 209 -4.50 8.76 -7.54
C GLY A 209 -5.33 9.68 -8.44
N THR A 210 -4.87 9.97 -9.66
CA THR A 210 -5.59 10.80 -10.64
C THR A 210 -5.90 10.03 -11.92
N ARG A 211 -4.97 9.20 -12.37
CA ARG A 211 -5.12 8.38 -13.59
C ARG A 211 -5.04 6.92 -13.23
N PHE A 212 -5.89 6.13 -13.86
CA PHE A 212 -5.95 4.68 -13.69
C PHE A 212 -5.49 4.01 -14.99
N VAL A 213 -4.55 3.10 -14.89
CA VAL A 213 -4.00 2.34 -16.02
C VAL A 213 -4.01 0.87 -15.67
N MET A 214 -4.56 0.04 -16.56
CA MET A 214 -4.57 -1.41 -16.41
C MET A 214 -3.87 -2.05 -17.61
N GLU A 215 -2.78 -2.77 -17.35
CA GLU A 215 -1.97 -3.43 -18.40
C GLU A 215 -1.58 -4.86 -17.99
N ARG A 216 -0.93 -5.58 -18.90
CA ARG A 216 -0.56 -6.99 -18.69
C ARG A 216 0.48 -7.18 -17.60
N ASN A 217 1.33 -6.19 -17.41
CA ASN A 217 2.40 -6.21 -16.42
C ASN A 217 2.68 -4.79 -15.88
N LEU A 218 3.45 -4.72 -14.81
CA LEU A 218 3.78 -3.47 -14.13
C LEU A 218 4.57 -2.51 -15.05
N GLN A 219 5.48 -3.03 -15.88
CA GLN A 219 6.33 -2.19 -16.74
C GLN A 219 5.49 -1.46 -17.80
N GLU A 220 4.56 -2.16 -18.45
CA GLU A 220 3.63 -1.56 -19.43
C GLU A 220 2.72 -0.52 -18.75
N ALA A 221 2.19 -0.85 -17.56
CA ALA A 221 1.32 0.06 -16.82
C ALA A 221 2.06 1.34 -16.40
N LEU A 222 3.28 1.25 -15.91
CA LEU A 222 4.11 2.40 -15.55
C LEU A 222 4.47 3.24 -16.77
N ALA A 223 4.86 2.61 -17.89
CA ALA A 223 5.16 3.32 -19.13
C ALA A 223 3.96 4.15 -19.63
N LYS A 224 2.75 3.58 -19.55
CA LYS A 224 1.52 4.27 -19.96
C LYS A 224 1.08 5.35 -18.97
N LEU A 225 1.33 5.15 -17.67
CA LEU A 225 1.06 6.15 -16.64
C LEU A 225 1.97 7.38 -16.80
N THR A 226 3.26 7.17 -17.12
CA THR A 226 4.26 8.24 -17.26
C THR A 226 4.21 8.94 -18.61
N ASN A 227 3.89 8.22 -19.70
CA ASN A 227 3.73 8.75 -21.05
C ASN A 227 2.26 8.63 -21.50
N PRO A 228 1.37 9.52 -21.06
CA PRO A 228 -0.01 9.50 -21.55
C PRO A 228 -0.02 9.74 -23.05
N ALA A 229 -0.73 8.89 -23.81
CA ALA A 229 -1.03 9.20 -25.19
C ALA A 229 -1.69 10.60 -25.24
N PRO A 230 -1.39 11.43 -26.26
CA PRO A 230 -2.04 12.72 -26.39
C PRO A 230 -3.55 12.50 -26.37
N LEU A 231 -4.25 13.30 -25.54
CA LEU A 231 -5.72 13.27 -25.48
C LEU A 231 -6.23 13.34 -26.91
N GLN A 232 -6.84 12.25 -27.40
CA GLN A 232 -7.60 12.32 -28.64
C GLN A 232 -8.63 13.43 -28.44
N ALA A 233 -8.54 14.45 -29.28
CA ALA A 233 -9.46 15.58 -29.26
C ALA A 233 -10.88 15.03 -29.17
N ALA A 234 -11.65 15.49 -28.19
CA ALA A 234 -13.02 15.10 -28.00
C ALA A 234 -13.72 15.16 -29.36
N ALA A 235 -14.43 14.08 -29.71
CA ALA A 235 -15.22 14.04 -30.94
C ALA A 235 -16.06 15.34 -31.03
N PRO A 236 -16.17 15.96 -32.20
CA PRO A 236 -16.91 17.21 -32.35
C PRO A 236 -18.31 17.02 -31.78
N ALA A 237 -18.72 17.96 -30.93
CA ALA A 237 -20.03 17.97 -30.33
C ALA A 237 -21.09 17.73 -31.42
N LEU A 238 -21.94 16.72 -31.23
CA LEU A 238 -23.12 16.51 -32.07
C LEU A 238 -23.91 17.82 -32.08
N THR A 239 -23.83 18.55 -33.19
CA THR A 239 -24.72 19.69 -33.46
C THR A 239 -26.13 19.17 -33.58
N LEU A 240 -26.95 19.47 -32.57
CA LEU A 240 -28.38 19.22 -32.66
C LEU A 240 -28.94 19.99 -33.88
N PRO A 241 -29.78 19.39 -34.73
CA PRO A 241 -30.43 20.13 -35.80
C PRO A 241 -31.29 21.24 -35.23
N ALA A 242 -31.25 22.40 -35.87
CA ALA A 242 -32.06 23.55 -35.50
C ALA A 242 -33.55 23.20 -35.52
N PRO A 243 -34.39 23.79 -34.63
CA PRO A 243 -35.81 23.59 -34.64
C PRO A 243 -36.39 24.03 -35.95
N VAL A 244 -37.18 23.18 -36.57
CA VAL A 244 -37.97 23.51 -37.78
C VAL A 244 -39.06 24.49 -37.35
N ASP A 245 -39.00 25.73 -37.82
CA ASP A 245 -40.05 26.71 -37.64
C ASP A 245 -41.36 26.18 -38.27
N ALA A 246 -42.40 26.07 -37.46
CA ALA A 246 -43.74 25.85 -37.93
C ALA A 246 -44.21 27.17 -38.58
N ALA A 247 -44.37 27.16 -39.88
CA ALA A 247 -45.00 28.25 -40.64
C ALA A 247 -46.54 28.18 -40.51
N PRO A 248 -47.24 29.29 -40.74
CA PRO A 248 -48.60 29.61 -40.27
C PRO A 248 -49.70 28.78 -40.85
#